data_7c48f81877415b45316147359e098d56
#
_entry.id   7c48f81877415b45316147359e098d56
#
_cell.length_a   1.000
_cell.length_b   1.000
_cell.length_c   1.000
_cell.angle_alpha   90.00
_cell.angle_beta   90.00
_cell.angle_gamma   90.00
#
_symmetry.space_group_name_H-M   'P 1'
#
loop_
_entity.id
_entity.type
_entity.pdbx_description
1 polymer ?
#
loop_
_entity_poly.entity_id
_entity_poly.type
_entity_poly.pdbx_seq_one_letter_code
_entity_poly.pdbx_strand_id
1 'polypeptide(L)'
;MMAFNINREMINQFNNKVRQTQREKAFEMMVVQQDLMDVTKRHMDSISNRLRVLSNEYKILDFETQVKEAYRGFFSSNATNRMQLDLLISNLEEHGGEYNLLGIQLEQFSVAYATAVTEYEKARIDVEKKLTYSNEIISPYPPDRKSWPVRWLIVLISVAASTFLSFLVIGVVEQLKKIQIHENSEK
;
A
#
# COMPACT_ATOMS: atom_id res chain seq x y z
N MET A 1 29.35 -14.47 16.02
CA MET A 1 28.90 -13.11 16.41
C MET A 1 28.74 -12.16 15.21
N MET A 2 29.68 -12.08 14.28
CA MET A 2 29.63 -11.13 13.15
C MET A 2 28.40 -11.31 12.25
N ALA A 3 28.07 -12.53 11.80
CA ALA A 3 26.89 -12.81 10.96
C ALA A 3 25.57 -12.48 11.66
N PHE A 4 25.45 -12.70 12.95
CA PHE A 4 24.28 -12.32 13.74
C PHE A 4 24.03 -10.80 13.73
N ASN A 5 25.09 -10.02 13.97
CA ASN A 5 24.98 -8.57 13.98
C ASN A 5 24.64 -8.02 12.60
N ILE A 6 25.20 -8.60 11.53
CA ILE A 6 24.91 -8.22 10.15
C ILE A 6 23.43 -8.48 9.81
N ASN A 7 22.90 -9.67 10.13
CA ASN A 7 21.50 -9.99 9.87
C ASN A 7 20.55 -9.06 10.62
N ARG A 8 20.82 -8.79 11.88
CA ARG A 8 20.00 -7.86 12.69
C ARG A 8 20.03 -6.44 12.12
N GLU A 9 21.20 -5.97 11.72
CA GLU A 9 21.34 -4.66 11.10
C GLU A 9 20.62 -4.57 9.75
N MET A 10 20.71 -5.61 8.91
CA MET A 10 19.99 -5.70 7.65
C MET A 10 18.46 -5.64 7.85
N ILE A 11 17.91 -6.37 8.82
CA ILE A 11 16.48 -6.34 9.15
C ILE A 11 16.06 -4.94 9.58
N ASN A 12 16.86 -4.29 10.43
CA ASN A 12 16.58 -2.92 10.88
C ASN A 12 16.61 -1.91 9.72
N GLN A 13 17.63 -1.99 8.87
CA GLN A 13 17.77 -1.11 7.69
C GLN A 13 16.61 -1.34 6.70
N PHE A 14 16.25 -2.60 6.45
CA PHE A 14 15.12 -2.93 5.61
C PHE A 14 13.81 -2.34 6.16
N ASN A 15 13.51 -2.57 7.44
CA ASN A 15 12.32 -2.03 8.08
C ASN A 15 12.27 -0.50 8.04
N ASN A 16 13.40 0.15 8.27
CA ASN A 16 13.50 1.62 8.21
C ASN A 16 13.26 2.12 6.78
N LYS A 17 13.86 1.47 5.78
CA LYS A 17 13.69 1.87 4.37
C LYS A 17 12.27 1.67 3.89
N VAL A 18 11.67 0.51 4.19
CA VAL A 18 10.25 0.26 3.83
C VAL A 18 9.33 1.26 4.51
N ARG A 19 9.55 1.53 5.80
CA ARG A 19 8.76 2.53 6.55
C ARG A 19 8.89 3.92 5.93
N GLN A 20 10.09 4.34 5.60
CA GLN A 20 10.32 5.63 4.94
C GLN A 20 9.56 5.71 3.62
N THR A 21 9.73 4.72 2.75
CA THR A 21 9.05 4.69 1.44
C THR A 21 7.53 4.68 1.57
N GLN A 22 6.97 3.95 2.54
CA GLN A 22 5.52 3.94 2.76
C GLN A 22 5.01 5.30 3.29
N ARG A 23 5.77 5.94 4.18
CA ARG A 23 5.42 7.28 4.66
C ARG A 23 5.48 8.32 3.55
N GLU A 24 6.49 8.28 2.69
CA GLU A 24 6.61 9.17 1.54
C GLU A 24 5.40 9.02 0.60
N LYS A 25 5.04 7.78 0.25
CA LYS A 25 3.85 7.50 -0.57
C LYS A 25 2.53 7.96 0.10
N ALA A 26 2.38 7.70 1.39
CA ALA A 26 1.19 8.14 2.13
C ALA A 26 1.12 9.68 2.19
N PHE A 27 2.25 10.36 2.35
CA PHE A 27 2.31 11.82 2.32
C PHE A 27 1.96 12.39 0.95
N GLU A 28 2.50 11.81 -0.12
CA GLU A 28 2.13 12.19 -1.50
C GLU A 28 0.64 12.02 -1.74
N MET A 29 0.07 10.89 -1.31
CA MET A 29 -1.37 10.64 -1.42
C MET A 29 -2.18 11.67 -0.62
N MET A 30 -1.76 11.99 0.60
CA MET A 30 -2.41 13.00 1.44
C MET A 30 -2.45 14.37 0.73
N VAL A 31 -1.35 14.80 0.12
CA VAL A 31 -1.27 16.06 -0.63
C VAL A 31 -2.22 16.04 -1.84
N VAL A 32 -2.21 14.95 -2.61
CA VAL A 32 -3.11 14.79 -3.77
C VAL A 32 -4.58 14.85 -3.35
N GLN A 33 -4.95 14.19 -2.26
CA GLN A 33 -6.33 14.21 -1.78
C GLN A 33 -6.73 15.60 -1.22
N GLN A 34 -5.79 16.28 -0.59
CA GLN A 34 -6.03 17.66 -0.14
C GLN A 34 -6.31 18.61 -1.33
N ASP A 35 -5.49 18.53 -2.38
CA ASP A 35 -5.71 19.31 -3.59
C ASP A 35 -7.06 18.99 -4.24
N LEU A 36 -7.43 17.70 -4.29
CA LEU A 36 -8.72 17.27 -4.80
C LEU A 36 -9.89 17.84 -3.97
N MET A 37 -9.79 17.83 -2.64
CA MET A 37 -10.77 18.42 -1.75
C MET A 37 -10.93 19.92 -2.04
N ASP A 38 -9.83 20.67 -2.19
CA ASP A 38 -9.84 22.12 -2.42
C ASP A 38 -10.44 22.46 -3.80
N VAL A 39 -10.10 21.71 -4.83
CA VAL A 39 -10.67 21.86 -6.18
C VAL A 39 -12.16 21.57 -6.17
N THR A 40 -12.56 20.43 -5.59
CA THR A 40 -13.96 20.01 -5.53
C THR A 40 -14.81 21.00 -4.74
N LYS A 41 -14.28 21.49 -3.61
CA LYS A 41 -14.95 22.52 -2.81
C LYS A 41 -15.19 23.81 -3.60
N ARG A 42 -14.18 24.28 -4.34
CA ARG A 42 -14.35 25.47 -5.19
C ARG A 42 -15.43 25.28 -6.25
N HIS A 43 -15.52 24.09 -6.87
CA HIS A 43 -16.60 23.78 -7.80
C HIS A 43 -17.97 23.79 -7.11
N MET A 44 -18.09 23.16 -5.94
CA MET A 44 -19.33 23.19 -5.15
C MET A 44 -19.76 24.60 -4.79
N ASP A 45 -18.82 25.45 -4.34
CA ASP A 45 -19.09 26.85 -3.98
C ASP A 45 -19.56 27.64 -5.21
N SER A 46 -18.93 27.43 -6.37
CA SER A 46 -19.32 28.09 -7.64
C SER A 46 -20.74 27.67 -8.06
N ILE A 47 -21.04 26.37 -8.03
CA ILE A 47 -22.36 25.81 -8.38
C ILE A 47 -23.42 26.32 -7.40
N SER A 48 -23.14 26.28 -6.11
CA SER A 48 -24.05 26.78 -5.06
C SER A 48 -24.36 28.27 -5.24
N ASN A 49 -23.36 29.06 -5.60
CA ASN A 49 -23.58 30.51 -5.90
C ASN A 49 -24.48 30.69 -7.13
N ARG A 50 -24.26 29.92 -8.20
CA ARG A 50 -25.11 29.99 -9.39
C ARG A 50 -26.55 29.55 -9.09
N LEU A 51 -26.74 28.43 -8.35
CA LEU A 51 -28.06 28.01 -7.88
C LEU A 51 -28.77 29.09 -7.06
N ARG A 52 -28.02 29.78 -6.18
CA ARG A 52 -28.55 30.88 -5.37
C ARG A 52 -29.01 32.07 -6.23
N VAL A 53 -28.28 32.39 -7.29
CA VAL A 53 -28.67 33.43 -8.25
C VAL A 53 -29.97 33.05 -8.95
N LEU A 54 -30.04 31.84 -9.52
CA LEU A 54 -31.23 31.31 -10.18
C LEU A 54 -32.45 31.31 -9.24
N SER A 55 -32.23 30.87 -7.99
CA SER A 55 -33.28 30.87 -6.98
C SER A 55 -33.77 32.28 -6.63
N ASN A 56 -32.88 33.25 -6.47
CA ASN A 56 -33.25 34.62 -6.07
C ASN A 56 -33.89 35.40 -7.21
N GLU A 57 -33.35 35.31 -8.42
CA GLU A 57 -33.80 36.09 -9.59
C GLU A 57 -35.05 35.47 -10.19
N TYR A 58 -35.06 34.16 -10.43
CA TYR A 58 -36.15 33.48 -11.17
C TYR A 58 -37.12 32.74 -10.26
N LYS A 59 -36.89 32.74 -8.93
CA LYS A 59 -37.72 32.07 -7.91
C LYS A 59 -37.83 30.57 -8.09
N ILE A 60 -36.75 29.95 -8.65
CA ILE A 60 -36.66 28.49 -8.79
C ILE A 60 -36.11 27.92 -7.49
N LEU A 61 -36.90 27.16 -6.74
CA LEU A 61 -36.53 26.57 -5.46
C LEU A 61 -36.47 25.04 -5.54
N ASP A 62 -37.41 24.46 -6.30
CA ASP A 62 -37.52 23.03 -6.55
C ASP A 62 -38.15 22.87 -7.92
N PHE A 63 -37.32 22.58 -8.92
CA PHE A 63 -37.74 22.55 -10.32
C PHE A 63 -38.87 21.57 -10.56
N GLU A 64 -38.77 20.31 -10.10
CA GLU A 64 -39.73 19.27 -10.38
C GLU A 64 -41.10 19.57 -9.75
N THR A 65 -41.09 19.96 -8.48
CA THR A 65 -42.30 20.29 -7.73
C THR A 65 -42.94 21.55 -8.29
N GLN A 66 -42.14 22.60 -8.58
CA GLN A 66 -42.65 23.86 -9.11
C GLN A 66 -43.26 23.71 -10.50
N VAL A 67 -42.62 22.97 -11.39
CA VAL A 67 -43.20 22.67 -12.72
C VAL A 67 -44.55 22.04 -12.56
N LYS A 68 -44.67 21.00 -11.76
CA LYS A 68 -45.92 20.24 -11.55
C LYS A 68 -47.04 21.09 -10.97
N GLU A 69 -46.72 21.88 -9.94
CA GLU A 69 -47.71 22.72 -9.26
C GLU A 69 -48.05 23.99 -10.08
N ALA A 70 -47.08 24.57 -10.81
CA ALA A 70 -47.34 25.72 -11.67
C ALA A 70 -48.34 25.40 -12.81
N TYR A 71 -48.13 24.27 -13.51
CA TYR A 71 -49.08 23.83 -14.54
C TYR A 71 -50.46 23.48 -13.95
N ARG A 72 -50.51 22.83 -12.80
CA ARG A 72 -51.76 22.51 -12.11
C ARG A 72 -52.51 23.80 -11.71
N GLY A 73 -51.81 24.75 -11.13
CA GLY A 73 -52.35 26.04 -10.71
C GLY A 73 -52.81 26.90 -11.90
N PHE A 74 -52.10 26.86 -13.02
CA PHE A 74 -52.40 27.65 -14.21
C PHE A 74 -53.79 27.34 -14.76
N PHE A 75 -54.19 26.08 -14.79
CA PHE A 75 -55.52 25.67 -15.29
C PHE A 75 -56.66 25.97 -14.32
N SER A 76 -56.38 26.18 -13.04
CA SER A 76 -57.40 26.42 -12.00
C SER A 76 -57.52 27.82 -11.46
N SER A 77 -56.60 28.78 -11.89
CA SER A 77 -56.47 30.10 -11.29
C SER A 77 -57.29 31.21 -11.95
N ASN A 78 -57.58 32.28 -11.16
CA ASN A 78 -58.19 33.51 -11.62
C ASN A 78 -57.20 34.38 -12.40
N ALA A 79 -57.68 35.39 -13.17
CA ALA A 79 -56.88 36.19 -14.10
C ALA A 79 -55.63 36.86 -13.45
N THR A 80 -55.74 37.36 -12.22
CA THR A 80 -54.60 37.98 -11.51
C THR A 80 -53.50 37.00 -11.14
N ASN A 81 -53.84 35.81 -10.73
CA ASN A 81 -52.90 34.76 -10.37
C ASN A 81 -52.25 34.11 -11.60
N ARG A 82 -52.98 34.10 -12.75
CA ARG A 82 -52.45 33.59 -14.02
C ARG A 82 -51.20 34.32 -14.50
N MET A 83 -51.16 35.64 -14.36
CA MET A 83 -49.98 36.44 -14.78
C MET A 83 -48.73 36.10 -14.00
N GLN A 84 -48.87 35.85 -12.69
CA GLN A 84 -47.73 35.44 -11.85
C GLN A 84 -47.30 34.00 -12.15
N LEU A 85 -48.24 33.10 -12.41
CA LEU A 85 -47.97 31.72 -12.80
C LEU A 85 -47.34 31.61 -14.18
N ASP A 86 -47.78 32.47 -15.14
CA ASP A 86 -47.22 32.54 -16.48
C ASP A 86 -45.72 32.97 -16.43
N LEU A 87 -45.40 34.00 -15.63
CA LEU A 87 -44.05 34.41 -15.40
C LEU A 87 -43.20 33.31 -14.76
N LEU A 88 -43.73 32.59 -13.76
CA LEU A 88 -43.03 31.45 -13.14
C LEU A 88 -42.81 30.31 -14.14
N ILE A 89 -43.79 29.97 -14.94
CA ILE A 89 -43.68 28.93 -15.97
C ILE A 89 -42.60 29.34 -17.00
N SER A 90 -42.61 30.57 -17.48
CA SER A 90 -41.56 31.10 -18.39
C SER A 90 -40.16 31.00 -17.79
N ASN A 91 -39.98 31.36 -16.52
CA ASN A 91 -38.71 31.23 -15.83
C ASN A 91 -38.28 29.75 -15.68
N LEU A 92 -39.21 28.86 -15.38
CA LEU A 92 -38.93 27.41 -15.28
C LEU A 92 -38.58 26.79 -16.64
N GLU A 93 -39.23 27.23 -17.73
CA GLU A 93 -38.92 26.76 -19.08
C GLU A 93 -37.54 27.23 -19.54
N GLU A 94 -37.16 28.47 -19.23
CA GLU A 94 -35.89 29.06 -19.67
C GLU A 94 -34.72 28.63 -18.80
N HIS A 95 -34.87 28.63 -17.47
CA HIS A 95 -33.78 28.46 -16.51
C HIS A 95 -33.85 27.15 -15.70
N GLY A 96 -34.99 26.46 -15.74
CA GLY A 96 -35.20 25.24 -14.92
C GLY A 96 -34.28 24.08 -15.28
N GLY A 97 -33.96 23.94 -16.57
CA GLY A 97 -33.00 22.93 -17.04
C GLY A 97 -31.59 23.14 -16.48
N GLU A 98 -31.13 24.42 -16.48
CA GLU A 98 -29.86 24.80 -15.88
C GLU A 98 -29.86 24.53 -14.36
N TYR A 99 -30.93 24.93 -13.67
CA TYR A 99 -31.06 24.70 -12.22
C TYR A 99 -30.99 23.23 -11.86
N ASN A 100 -31.72 22.37 -12.57
CA ASN A 100 -31.72 20.92 -12.33
C ASN A 100 -30.35 20.30 -12.61
N LEU A 101 -29.70 20.67 -13.73
CA LEU A 101 -28.35 20.19 -14.05
C LEU A 101 -27.32 20.57 -12.98
N LEU A 102 -27.36 21.83 -12.52
CA LEU A 102 -26.49 22.31 -11.44
C LEU A 102 -26.74 21.56 -10.12
N GLY A 103 -28.02 21.23 -9.83
CA GLY A 103 -28.38 20.40 -8.66
C GLY A 103 -27.72 19.01 -8.71
N ILE A 104 -27.81 18.34 -9.86
CA ILE A 104 -27.16 17.03 -10.08
C ILE A 104 -25.64 17.13 -9.97
N GLN A 105 -25.04 18.18 -10.56
CA GLN A 105 -23.61 18.41 -10.46
C GLN A 105 -23.17 18.67 -9.01
N LEU A 106 -23.93 19.44 -8.23
CA LEU A 106 -23.64 19.70 -6.83
C LEU A 106 -23.64 18.40 -6.02
N GLU A 107 -24.59 17.51 -6.26
CA GLU A 107 -24.63 16.18 -5.62
C GLU A 107 -23.41 15.35 -5.98
N GLN A 108 -23.02 15.28 -7.27
CA GLN A 108 -21.84 14.56 -7.73
C GLN A 108 -20.54 15.08 -7.07
N PHE A 109 -20.37 16.40 -7.05
CA PHE A 109 -19.20 17.01 -6.39
C PHE A 109 -19.21 16.81 -4.87
N SER A 110 -20.40 16.79 -4.24
CA SER A 110 -20.53 16.49 -2.81
C SER A 110 -20.06 15.07 -2.48
N VAL A 111 -20.42 14.10 -3.28
CA VAL A 111 -19.95 12.69 -3.15
C VAL A 111 -18.43 12.61 -3.38
N ALA A 112 -17.92 13.27 -4.41
CA ALA A 112 -16.49 13.31 -4.70
C ALA A 112 -15.69 13.96 -3.54
N TYR A 113 -16.19 15.05 -2.97
CA TYR A 113 -15.59 15.70 -1.79
C TYR A 113 -15.57 14.78 -0.58
N ALA A 114 -16.68 14.12 -0.27
CA ALA A 114 -16.76 13.18 0.86
C ALA A 114 -15.79 12.00 0.70
N THR A 115 -15.62 11.51 -0.53
CA THR A 115 -14.64 10.46 -0.86
C THR A 115 -13.20 10.96 -0.65
N ALA A 116 -12.88 12.16 -1.16
CA ALA A 116 -11.55 12.74 -0.99
C ALA A 116 -11.20 12.99 0.48
N VAL A 117 -12.16 13.45 1.30
CA VAL A 117 -11.99 13.58 2.76
C VAL A 117 -11.64 12.24 3.39
N THR A 118 -12.37 11.18 3.03
CA THR A 118 -12.14 9.83 3.58
C THR A 118 -10.74 9.31 3.20
N GLU A 119 -10.33 9.48 1.97
CA GLU A 119 -9.01 9.04 1.50
C GLU A 119 -7.88 9.90 2.10
N TYR A 120 -8.09 11.20 2.29
CA TYR A 120 -7.16 12.07 3.03
C TYR A 120 -6.93 11.58 4.46
N GLU A 121 -8.01 11.27 5.19
CA GLU A 121 -7.90 10.78 6.56
C GLU A 121 -7.18 9.42 6.64
N LYS A 122 -7.43 8.52 5.69
CA LYS A 122 -6.68 7.25 5.58
C LYS A 122 -5.19 7.49 5.36
N ALA A 123 -4.85 8.33 4.39
CA ALA A 123 -3.46 8.67 4.09
C ALA A 123 -2.77 9.33 5.28
N ARG A 124 -3.46 10.23 6.01
CA ARG A 124 -2.96 10.85 7.23
C ARG A 124 -2.64 9.83 8.30
N ILE A 125 -3.55 8.89 8.54
CA ILE A 125 -3.33 7.79 9.49
C ILE A 125 -2.12 6.93 9.07
N ASP A 126 -1.95 6.66 7.78
CA ASP A 126 -0.83 5.86 7.26
C ASP A 126 0.53 6.57 7.40
N VAL A 127 0.57 7.91 7.32
CA VAL A 127 1.77 8.70 7.64
C VAL A 127 2.17 8.55 9.11
N GLU A 128 1.20 8.50 10.01
CA GLU A 128 1.42 8.43 11.46
C GLU A 128 1.70 7.02 11.98
N LYS A 129 1.27 5.99 11.26
CA LYS A 129 1.43 4.59 11.68
C LYS A 129 2.90 4.18 11.83
N LYS A 130 3.21 3.59 12.98
CA LYS A 130 4.49 2.91 13.27
C LYS A 130 4.34 1.41 13.09
N LEU A 131 4.22 0.94 11.86
CA LEU A 131 4.10 -0.49 11.57
C LEU A 131 5.49 -1.14 11.45
N THR A 132 5.60 -2.38 11.92
CA THR A 132 6.74 -3.26 11.65
C THR A 132 6.38 -4.08 10.42
N TYR A 133 7.19 -3.96 9.35
CA TYR A 133 6.93 -4.59 8.05
C TYR A 133 7.59 -5.96 7.89
N SER A 134 8.47 -6.35 8.82
CA SER A 134 9.01 -7.71 8.90
C SER A 134 8.43 -8.43 10.10
N ASN A 135 7.93 -9.64 9.87
CA ASN A 135 7.55 -10.54 10.95
C ASN A 135 8.71 -11.53 11.15
N GLU A 136 9.47 -11.35 12.23
CA GLU A 136 10.52 -12.30 12.61
C GLU A 136 9.85 -13.58 13.13
N ILE A 137 9.82 -14.62 12.31
CA ILE A 137 9.31 -15.93 12.73
C ILE A 137 10.26 -16.57 13.73
N ILE A 138 11.56 -16.38 13.53
CA ILE A 138 12.63 -16.82 14.44
C ILE A 138 13.65 -15.69 14.52
N SER A 139 13.80 -15.10 15.70
CA SER A 139 14.84 -14.08 15.91
C SER A 139 16.21 -14.74 15.73
N PRO A 140 17.14 -14.10 14.97
CA PRO A 140 18.50 -14.57 14.88
C PRO A 140 19.09 -14.64 16.30
N TYR A 141 19.67 -15.74 16.67
CA TYR A 141 20.36 -15.92 17.94
C TYR A 141 21.86 -16.19 17.71
N PRO A 142 22.74 -15.76 18.60
CA PRO A 142 24.16 -16.05 18.46
C PRO A 142 24.39 -17.55 18.54
N PRO A 143 25.18 -18.17 17.62
CA PRO A 143 25.44 -19.61 17.66
C PRO A 143 26.20 -19.98 18.94
N ASP A 144 25.60 -20.85 19.76
CA ASP A 144 26.16 -21.30 21.04
C ASP A 144 27.46 -22.09 20.87
N ARG A 145 27.60 -22.81 19.77
CA ARG A 145 28.79 -23.63 19.49
C ARG A 145 29.17 -23.57 18.01
N LYS A 146 30.45 -23.69 17.74
CA LYS A 146 30.96 -23.92 16.38
C LYS A 146 30.48 -25.28 15.90
N SER A 147 29.56 -25.35 14.97
CA SER A 147 28.98 -26.58 14.45
C SER A 147 29.93 -27.36 13.53
N TRP A 148 30.94 -26.74 12.95
CA TRP A 148 31.91 -27.38 12.03
C TRP A 148 33.11 -26.46 11.74
N PRO A 149 34.34 -27.03 11.45
CA PRO A 149 34.74 -28.39 11.58
C PRO A 149 35.15 -28.74 13.02
N VAL A 150 34.86 -29.98 13.46
CA VAL A 150 35.29 -30.50 14.77
C VAL A 150 36.77 -30.85 14.66
N ARG A 151 37.65 -29.94 15.04
CA ARG A 151 39.09 -30.04 14.81
C ARG A 151 39.74 -31.28 15.34
N TRP A 152 39.34 -31.80 16.52
CA TRP A 152 39.86 -33.02 17.12
C TRP A 152 39.52 -34.25 16.29
N LEU A 153 38.33 -34.30 15.59
CA LEU A 153 37.95 -35.39 14.73
C LEU A 153 38.85 -35.50 13.48
N ILE A 154 39.19 -34.33 12.90
CA ILE A 154 40.13 -34.28 11.75
C ILE A 154 41.50 -34.84 12.15
N VAL A 155 41.99 -34.45 13.32
CA VAL A 155 43.27 -34.93 13.83
C VAL A 155 43.23 -36.43 14.09
N LEU A 156 42.16 -36.96 14.70
CA LEU A 156 41.99 -38.38 14.97
C LEU A 156 41.95 -39.21 13.67
N ILE A 157 41.18 -38.77 12.67
CA ILE A 157 41.13 -39.44 11.37
C ILE A 157 42.51 -39.43 10.69
N SER A 158 43.25 -38.31 10.74
CA SER A 158 44.55 -38.21 10.11
C SER A 158 45.59 -39.15 10.79
N VAL A 159 45.59 -39.22 12.11
CA VAL A 159 46.43 -40.18 12.86
C VAL A 159 46.09 -41.64 12.54
N ALA A 160 44.80 -41.97 12.51
CA ALA A 160 44.35 -43.31 12.16
C ALA A 160 44.77 -43.71 10.73
N ALA A 161 44.57 -42.81 9.76
CA ALA A 161 44.97 -43.04 8.38
C ALA A 161 46.47 -43.20 8.21
N SER A 162 47.30 -42.35 8.87
CA SER A 162 48.79 -42.46 8.79
C SER A 162 49.30 -43.74 9.44
N THR A 163 48.69 -44.17 10.56
CA THR A 163 49.05 -45.42 11.24
C THR A 163 48.71 -46.61 10.33
N PHE A 164 47.54 -46.64 9.74
CA PHE A 164 47.13 -47.68 8.81
C PHE A 164 48.06 -47.77 7.58
N LEU A 165 48.43 -46.64 7.02
CA LEU A 165 49.36 -46.58 5.90
C LEU A 165 50.73 -47.11 6.26
N SER A 166 51.23 -46.81 7.48
CA SER A 166 52.51 -47.33 8.01
C SER A 166 52.49 -48.85 8.13
N PHE A 167 51.41 -49.46 8.63
CA PHE A 167 51.26 -50.92 8.69
C PHE A 167 51.29 -51.56 7.30
N LEU A 168 50.62 -50.98 6.31
CA LEU A 168 50.63 -51.49 4.93
C LEU A 168 52.05 -51.46 4.36
N VAL A 169 52.79 -50.35 4.53
CA VAL A 169 54.18 -50.24 4.05
C VAL A 169 55.08 -51.27 4.70
N ILE A 170 55.00 -51.46 6.00
CA ILE A 170 55.80 -52.48 6.73
C ILE A 170 55.46 -53.88 6.19
N GLY A 171 54.17 -54.21 6.01
CA GLY A 171 53.73 -55.52 5.50
C GLY A 171 54.26 -55.78 4.06
N VAL A 172 54.24 -54.79 3.20
CA VAL A 172 54.82 -54.90 1.83
C VAL A 172 56.35 -55.12 1.88
N VAL A 173 57.07 -54.37 2.71
CA VAL A 173 58.53 -54.48 2.87
C VAL A 173 58.92 -55.85 3.44
N GLU A 174 58.16 -56.39 4.41
CA GLU A 174 58.38 -57.71 4.94
C GLU A 174 58.14 -58.83 3.90
N GLN A 175 57.09 -58.70 3.08
CA GLN A 175 56.86 -59.65 2.00
C GLN A 175 57.97 -59.61 0.93
N LEU A 176 58.42 -58.47 0.53
CA LEU A 176 59.56 -58.34 -0.40
C LEU A 176 60.84 -58.90 0.14
N LYS A 177 61.14 -58.73 1.42
CA LYS A 177 62.29 -59.34 2.07
C LYS A 177 62.20 -60.89 2.11
N LYS A 178 61.03 -61.46 2.39
CA LYS A 178 60.85 -62.91 2.36
C LYS A 178 61.02 -63.47 0.95
N ILE A 179 60.63 -62.81 -0.08
CA ILE A 179 60.81 -63.25 -1.49
C ILE A 179 62.31 -63.23 -1.84
N GLN A 180 63.06 -62.20 -1.46
CA GLN A 180 64.50 -62.11 -1.70
C GLN A 180 65.33 -63.18 -0.92
N ILE A 181 64.88 -63.54 0.27
CA ILE A 181 65.56 -64.58 1.05
C ILE A 181 65.32 -65.95 0.41
N HIS A 182 64.13 -66.23 -0.14
CA HIS A 182 63.79 -67.44 -0.80
C HIS A 182 64.58 -67.63 -2.11
N GLU A 183 64.74 -66.60 -2.87
CA GLU A 183 65.49 -66.59 -4.13
C GLU A 183 67.01 -66.71 -3.93
N ASN A 184 67.58 -66.29 -2.80
CA ASN A 184 68.94 -66.47 -2.43
C ASN A 184 69.24 -67.85 -1.78
N SER A 185 68.23 -68.62 -1.39
CA SER A 185 68.37 -69.96 -0.78
C SER A 185 68.32 -71.07 -1.82
N GLU A 186 67.92 -70.79 -3.06
CA GLU A 186 67.87 -71.71 -4.19
C GLU A 186 69.09 -71.59 -5.14
N LYS A 187 70.05 -70.74 -4.85
CA LYS A 187 71.35 -70.68 -5.53
C LYS A 187 72.44 -71.25 -4.63
#